data_2ad7e118b548c32dc9d669fbba54d59f
#
_entry.id   2ad7e118b548c32dc9d669fbba54d59f
#
_cell.length_a   1.000
_cell.length_b   1.000
_cell.length_c   1.000
_cell.angle_alpha   90.00
_cell.angle_beta   90.00
_cell.angle_gamma   90.00
#
_symmetry.space_group_name_H-M   'P 1'
#
loop_
_entity.id
_entity.type
_entity.pdbx_description
1 polymer ?
#
loop_
_entity_poly.entity_id
_entity_poly.type
_entity_poly.pdbx_seq_one_letter_code
_entity_poly.pdbx_strand_id
1 'polypeptide(L)'
;MLNAIVDGLWREGDKSLAVRLVAETGDALPAWQPGAHIDVHLPCGVVRQYSLTGACGDESYLICVGREAASRGGSRYVHETLRPGQRLSISAPRNLFPLHQAERVLLLAAGIGITPLYAMALQLKATGTPFTLHYYVRNRENAAFARELSQCGDCIIHTTTPRTTLAEHFPAPEAGLHAWVCGPAGFMEKARDVAAAKGWNDAHIHSEAFQPAPPVTSGVAGEIFTVKLASTGERWPVPADKTIAQVLQENGVDVPLSCEMGICGACLTPVIDGVVDHRDSVQSEAEKSAADQQVALCCSRSHSGELVIAL
;
A
#
# COMPACT_ATOMS: atom_id res chain seq x y z
N MET A 1 3.21 13.75 13.76
CA MET A 1 3.78 14.16 12.45
C MET A 1 5.26 14.46 12.67
N LEU A 2 6.11 14.12 11.70
CA LEU A 2 7.55 14.38 11.71
C LEU A 2 7.86 15.43 10.65
N ASN A 3 8.82 16.31 10.91
CA ASN A 3 9.32 17.25 9.91
C ASN A 3 10.54 16.64 9.24
N ALA A 4 10.48 16.55 7.92
CA ALA A 4 11.56 16.03 7.09
C ALA A 4 12.01 17.06 6.06
N ILE A 5 13.25 16.96 5.63
CA ILE A 5 13.83 17.75 4.53
C ILE A 5 14.10 16.79 3.37
N VAL A 6 13.79 17.23 2.17
CA VAL A 6 14.21 16.55 0.94
C VAL A 6 15.72 16.74 0.78
N ASP A 7 16.49 15.70 1.08
CA ASP A 7 17.95 15.73 0.99
C ASP A 7 18.45 15.51 -0.44
N GLY A 8 17.76 14.69 -1.20
CA GLY A 8 18.11 14.40 -2.58
C GLY A 8 16.96 13.90 -3.42
N LEU A 9 17.08 14.10 -4.72
CA LEU A 9 16.14 13.65 -5.75
C LEU A 9 16.95 13.12 -6.94
N TRP A 10 16.62 11.91 -7.42
CA TRP A 10 17.23 11.37 -8.65
C TRP A 10 16.25 10.45 -9.40
N ARG A 11 16.51 10.25 -10.67
CA ARG A 11 15.71 9.36 -11.50
C ARG A 11 16.03 7.91 -11.18
N GLU A 12 14.96 7.13 -11.07
CA GLU A 12 14.98 5.67 -11.01
C GLU A 12 14.19 5.12 -12.20
N GLY A 13 14.91 4.85 -13.28
CA GLY A 13 14.29 4.61 -14.58
C GLY A 13 13.58 5.86 -15.15
N ASP A 14 12.88 5.70 -16.28
CA ASP A 14 12.29 6.83 -17.01
C ASP A 14 11.06 7.45 -16.33
N LYS A 15 10.36 6.66 -15.51
CA LYS A 15 9.04 7.04 -14.98
C LYS A 15 9.00 7.19 -13.47
N SER A 16 10.12 7.01 -12.79
CA SER A 16 10.17 7.06 -11.34
C SER A 16 11.22 8.03 -10.84
N LEU A 17 10.95 8.65 -9.70
CA LEU A 17 11.83 9.58 -9.02
C LEU A 17 12.05 9.09 -7.58
N ALA A 18 13.29 8.82 -7.23
CA ALA A 18 13.66 8.55 -5.86
C ALA A 18 13.79 9.86 -5.09
N VAL A 19 13.33 9.85 -3.84
CA VAL A 19 13.37 11.01 -2.93
C VAL A 19 13.95 10.54 -1.61
N ARG A 20 15.09 11.11 -1.22
CA ARG A 20 15.67 10.89 0.10
C ARG A 20 15.21 11.97 1.07
N LEU A 21 14.73 11.54 2.22
CA LEU A 21 14.22 12.37 3.29
C LEU A 21 15.08 12.18 4.54
N VAL A 22 15.48 13.28 5.16
CA VAL A 22 16.18 13.31 6.44
C VAL A 22 15.36 14.11 7.45
N ALA A 23 15.56 13.86 8.75
CA ALA A 23 14.90 14.66 9.78
C ALA A 23 15.37 16.11 9.73
N GLU A 24 14.45 17.06 9.90
CA GLU A 24 14.79 18.51 9.95
C GLU A 24 15.70 18.84 11.14
N THR A 25 15.58 18.11 12.24
CA THR A 25 16.38 18.28 13.45
C THR A 25 17.80 17.75 13.32
N GLY A 26 18.10 16.94 12.31
CA GLY A 26 19.36 16.22 12.17
C GLY A 26 19.45 14.93 12.99
N ASP A 27 18.40 14.58 13.74
CA ASP A 27 18.28 13.30 14.44
C ASP A 27 17.96 12.17 13.46
N ALA A 28 18.09 10.91 13.91
CA ALA A 28 17.62 9.78 13.12
C ALA A 28 16.10 9.77 13.02
N LEU A 29 15.56 9.44 11.84
CA LEU A 29 14.15 9.16 11.66
C LEU A 29 13.78 7.84 12.36
N PRO A 30 12.52 7.64 12.80
CA PRO A 30 12.10 6.39 13.45
C PRO A 30 12.45 5.15 12.65
N ALA A 31 12.91 4.10 13.33
CA ALA A 31 13.23 2.82 12.70
C ALA A 31 11.99 2.22 12.00
N TRP A 32 12.23 1.49 10.93
CA TRP A 32 11.19 0.86 10.13
C TRP A 32 11.60 -0.55 9.69
N GLN A 33 10.62 -1.30 9.18
CA GLN A 33 10.84 -2.66 8.66
C GLN A 33 10.34 -2.77 7.22
N PRO A 34 10.86 -3.70 6.41
CA PRO A 34 10.42 -3.90 5.02
C PRO A 34 8.90 -4.07 4.92
N GLY A 35 8.30 -3.39 3.94
CA GLY A 35 6.86 -3.30 3.77
C GLY A 35 6.22 -2.08 4.45
N ALA A 36 6.97 -1.32 5.26
CA ALA A 36 6.47 -0.09 5.85
C ALA A 36 6.29 1.01 4.81
N HIS A 37 5.31 1.88 5.07
CA HIS A 37 5.03 3.09 4.29
C HIS A 37 4.88 4.29 5.21
N ILE A 38 4.97 5.48 4.63
CA ILE A 38 4.71 6.77 5.28
C ILE A 38 3.68 7.56 4.50
N ASP A 39 2.94 8.41 5.21
CA ASP A 39 2.17 9.48 4.60
C ASP A 39 3.09 10.68 4.37
N VAL A 40 3.02 11.26 3.19
CA VAL A 40 3.73 12.49 2.84
C VAL A 40 2.70 13.58 2.56
N HIS A 41 2.71 14.62 3.38
CA HIS A 41 1.88 15.81 3.21
C HIS A 41 2.59 16.77 2.28
N LEU A 42 2.09 16.84 1.05
CA LEU A 42 2.66 17.69 0.03
C LEU A 42 2.15 19.13 0.15
N PRO A 43 2.99 20.15 -0.10
CA PRO A 43 2.58 21.56 -0.04
C PRO A 43 1.38 21.94 -0.94
N CYS A 44 1.04 21.13 -1.92
CA CYS A 44 -0.15 21.30 -2.74
C CYS A 44 -1.46 20.85 -2.04
N GLY A 45 -1.42 20.53 -0.73
CA GLY A 45 -2.58 20.20 0.07
C GLY A 45 -3.03 18.73 -0.03
N VAL A 46 -2.28 17.86 -0.74
CA VAL A 46 -2.62 16.45 -0.83
C VAL A 46 -1.70 15.59 0.03
N VAL A 47 -2.25 14.55 0.63
CA VAL A 47 -1.49 13.51 1.33
C VAL A 47 -1.36 12.30 0.42
N ARG A 48 -0.16 11.71 0.34
CA ARG A 48 0.09 10.48 -0.43
C ARG A 48 0.94 9.54 0.37
N GLN A 49 0.64 8.27 0.19
CA GLN A 49 1.37 7.17 0.79
C GLN A 49 2.47 6.68 -0.13
N TYR A 50 3.62 6.44 0.45
CA TYR A 50 4.76 5.87 -0.26
C TYR A 50 5.43 4.82 0.61
N SER A 51 5.65 3.64 0.03
CA SER A 51 6.44 2.59 0.66
C SER A 51 7.85 3.09 0.90
N LEU A 52 8.39 2.80 2.09
CA LEU A 52 9.81 2.97 2.36
C LEU A 52 10.58 1.91 1.59
N THR A 53 11.65 2.33 0.94
CA THR A 53 12.48 1.47 0.09
C THR A 53 13.95 1.63 0.44
N GLY A 54 14.81 0.76 -0.06
CA GLY A 54 16.22 0.74 0.33
C GLY A 54 16.48 -0.12 1.57
N ALA A 55 17.63 0.06 2.18
CA ALA A 55 18.03 -0.69 3.37
C ALA A 55 17.36 -0.16 4.64
N CYS A 56 16.89 -1.07 5.49
CA CYS A 56 16.43 -0.71 6.83
C CYS A 56 17.64 -0.41 7.72
N GLY A 57 17.52 0.63 8.56
CA GLY A 57 18.59 1.03 9.47
C GLY A 57 19.39 2.25 9.01
N ASP A 58 19.14 2.76 7.82
CA ASP A 58 19.66 4.07 7.40
C ASP A 58 19.01 5.18 8.23
N GLU A 59 19.76 6.25 8.50
CA GLU A 59 19.28 7.44 9.23
C GLU A 59 18.27 8.26 8.42
N SER A 60 18.10 7.94 7.14
CA SER A 60 17.23 8.62 6.19
C SER A 60 16.13 7.67 5.67
N TYR A 61 15.04 8.24 5.19
CA TYR A 61 14.03 7.49 4.44
C TYR A 61 14.24 7.67 2.95
N LEU A 62 14.08 6.59 2.21
CA LEU A 62 14.02 6.60 0.77
C LEU A 62 12.61 6.19 0.32
N ILE A 63 11.99 6.99 -0.52
CA ILE A 63 10.76 6.66 -1.24
C ILE A 63 11.01 6.75 -2.74
N CYS A 64 10.24 6.00 -3.54
CA CYS A 64 10.32 6.10 -4.99
C CYS A 64 8.92 6.30 -5.58
N VAL A 65 8.75 7.38 -6.33
CA VAL A 65 7.46 7.86 -6.81
C VAL A 65 7.34 7.67 -8.30
N GLY A 66 6.45 6.79 -8.73
CA GLY A 66 6.11 6.62 -10.15
C GLY A 66 5.30 7.80 -10.68
N ARG A 67 5.60 8.25 -11.91
CA ARG A 67 4.81 9.29 -12.59
C ARG A 67 3.53 8.69 -13.13
N GLU A 68 2.40 9.07 -12.53
CA GLU A 68 1.09 8.64 -12.95
C GLU A 68 0.53 9.57 -14.04
N ALA A 69 0.05 9.00 -15.17
CA ALA A 69 -0.52 9.78 -16.27
C ALA A 69 -1.81 10.50 -15.84
N ALA A 70 -2.67 9.83 -15.04
CA ALA A 70 -3.89 10.39 -14.47
C ALA A 70 -3.68 10.83 -13.01
N SER A 71 -2.60 11.58 -12.76
CA SER A 71 -2.24 12.01 -11.40
C SER A 71 -3.31 12.90 -10.78
N ARG A 72 -3.73 12.57 -9.54
CA ARG A 72 -4.56 13.40 -8.67
C ARG A 72 -3.74 14.47 -7.92
N GLY A 73 -2.69 14.99 -8.53
CA GLY A 73 -1.81 16.05 -8.02
C GLY A 73 -0.52 15.56 -7.35
N GLY A 74 -0.52 14.46 -6.60
CA GLY A 74 0.62 14.05 -5.79
C GLY A 74 1.87 13.69 -6.59
N SER A 75 1.82 12.66 -7.45
CA SER A 75 2.99 12.27 -8.24
C SER A 75 3.44 13.37 -9.19
N ARG A 76 2.51 14.18 -9.73
CA ARG A 76 2.85 15.34 -10.54
C ARG A 76 3.64 16.38 -9.75
N TYR A 77 3.21 16.72 -8.51
CA TYR A 77 3.92 17.64 -7.64
C TYR A 77 5.36 17.15 -7.36
N VAL A 78 5.51 15.87 -7.02
CA VAL A 78 6.82 15.28 -6.73
C VAL A 78 7.75 15.38 -7.94
N HIS A 79 7.27 15.06 -9.15
CA HIS A 79 8.10 15.07 -10.35
C HIS A 79 8.40 16.47 -10.91
N GLU A 80 7.49 17.42 -10.77
CA GLU A 80 7.57 18.71 -11.44
C GLU A 80 7.99 19.84 -10.49
N THR A 81 7.65 19.74 -9.20
CA THR A 81 7.77 20.88 -8.26
C THR A 81 8.70 20.62 -7.08
N LEU A 82 8.74 19.38 -6.55
CA LEU A 82 9.56 19.06 -5.39
C LEU A 82 11.04 19.28 -5.67
N ARG A 83 11.77 19.88 -4.71
CA ARG A 83 13.20 20.19 -4.83
C ARG A 83 13.95 19.84 -3.56
N PRO A 84 15.26 19.52 -3.64
CA PRO A 84 16.12 19.40 -2.46
C PRO A 84 16.06 20.65 -1.60
N GLY A 85 16.11 20.46 -0.28
CA GLY A 85 15.98 21.51 0.73
C GLY A 85 14.55 21.87 1.12
N GLN A 86 13.54 21.37 0.41
CA GLN A 86 12.14 21.60 0.80
C GLN A 86 11.76 20.78 2.04
N ARG A 87 10.94 21.39 2.89
CA ARG A 87 10.37 20.78 4.08
C ARG A 87 9.07 20.07 3.74
N LEU A 88 8.91 18.87 4.29
CA LEU A 88 7.71 18.07 4.18
C LEU A 88 7.30 17.60 5.59
N SER A 89 6.00 17.52 5.83
CA SER A 89 5.47 16.82 7.00
C SER A 89 5.17 15.38 6.60
N ILE A 90 5.66 14.43 7.40
CA ILE A 90 5.48 13.00 7.15
C ILE A 90 4.93 12.30 8.39
N SER A 91 4.26 11.17 8.20
CA SER A 91 3.88 10.31 9.32
C SER A 91 5.06 9.51 9.85
N ALA A 92 4.94 8.95 11.06
CA ALA A 92 5.75 7.80 11.43
C ALA A 92 5.47 6.61 10.49
N PRO A 93 6.44 5.68 10.31
CA PRO A 93 6.24 4.48 9.52
C PRO A 93 5.11 3.61 10.07
N ARG A 94 4.26 3.10 9.18
CA ARG A 94 3.27 2.06 9.46
C ARG A 94 3.54 0.88 8.55
N ASN A 95 3.34 -0.35 9.04
CA ASN A 95 3.59 -1.56 8.26
C ASN A 95 2.35 -2.45 8.22
N LEU A 96 1.68 -2.46 7.07
CA LEU A 96 0.53 -3.33 6.77
C LEU A 96 0.90 -4.44 5.76
N PHE A 97 2.17 -4.48 5.36
CA PHE A 97 2.71 -5.46 4.42
C PHE A 97 4.03 -6.05 4.96
N PRO A 98 4.04 -6.58 6.19
CA PRO A 98 5.27 -7.01 6.83
C PRO A 98 5.90 -8.23 6.13
N LEU A 99 7.22 -8.26 6.12
CA LEU A 99 7.98 -9.44 5.74
C LEU A 99 7.98 -10.43 6.92
N HIS A 100 7.13 -11.44 6.86
CA HIS A 100 7.09 -12.51 7.85
C HIS A 100 8.25 -13.48 7.68
N GLN A 101 8.58 -14.20 8.75
CA GLN A 101 9.59 -15.25 8.70
C GLN A 101 9.13 -16.39 7.78
N ALA A 102 9.98 -16.78 6.85
CA ALA A 102 9.76 -17.88 5.91
C ALA A 102 11.10 -18.57 5.61
N GLU A 103 11.06 -19.85 5.25
CA GLU A 103 12.26 -20.59 4.87
C GLU A 103 12.75 -20.19 3.48
N ARG A 104 11.82 -19.81 2.60
CA ARG A 104 12.06 -19.37 1.23
C ARG A 104 11.02 -18.34 0.82
N VAL A 105 11.42 -17.35 0.03
CA VAL A 105 10.56 -16.23 -0.35
C VAL A 105 10.50 -16.05 -1.86
N LEU A 106 9.28 -15.87 -2.39
CA LEU A 106 9.01 -15.43 -3.73
C LEU A 106 8.53 -13.98 -3.71
N LEU A 107 9.24 -13.09 -4.40
CA LEU A 107 8.86 -11.69 -4.56
C LEU A 107 8.40 -11.44 -6.00
N LEU A 108 7.17 -10.94 -6.18
CA LEU A 108 6.57 -10.67 -7.49
C LEU A 108 6.19 -9.20 -7.59
N ALA A 109 7.00 -8.42 -8.29
CA ALA A 109 6.82 -6.98 -8.46
C ALA A 109 6.34 -6.62 -9.86
N ALA A 110 5.44 -5.64 -9.99
CA ALA A 110 5.15 -5.02 -11.28
C ALA A 110 5.15 -3.49 -11.17
N GLY A 111 5.88 -2.83 -12.10
CA GLY A 111 6.01 -1.38 -12.12
C GLY A 111 6.53 -0.81 -10.81
N ILE A 112 5.84 0.20 -10.26
CA ILE A 112 6.24 0.85 -8.99
C ILE A 112 6.02 -0.05 -7.76
N GLY A 113 5.32 -1.17 -7.87
CA GLY A 113 5.21 -2.18 -6.82
C GLY A 113 6.54 -2.83 -6.42
N ILE A 114 7.61 -2.50 -7.11
CA ILE A 114 8.98 -2.87 -6.70
C ILE A 114 9.39 -2.23 -5.37
N THR A 115 8.81 -1.08 -4.99
CA THR A 115 9.29 -0.29 -3.85
C THR A 115 9.31 -1.04 -2.51
N PRO A 116 8.23 -1.68 -2.03
CA PRO A 116 8.30 -2.46 -0.80
C PRO A 116 9.12 -3.74 -0.99
N LEU A 117 9.05 -4.37 -2.17
CA LEU A 117 9.72 -5.64 -2.43
C LEU A 117 11.25 -5.47 -2.58
N TYR A 118 11.71 -4.31 -2.99
CA TYR A 118 13.15 -4.01 -3.00
C TYR A 118 13.71 -3.95 -1.56
N ALA A 119 13.02 -3.30 -0.64
CA ALA A 119 13.40 -3.31 0.77
C ALA A 119 13.41 -4.73 1.35
N MET A 120 12.39 -5.55 0.99
CA MET A 120 12.33 -6.96 1.40
C MET A 120 13.52 -7.76 0.83
N ALA A 121 13.85 -7.58 -0.45
CA ALA A 121 14.98 -8.27 -1.08
C ALA A 121 16.32 -7.93 -0.41
N LEU A 122 16.53 -6.67 -0.05
CA LEU A 122 17.73 -6.24 0.70
C LEU A 122 17.79 -6.90 2.09
N GLN A 123 16.68 -6.95 2.80
CA GLN A 123 16.59 -7.61 4.11
C GLN A 123 16.86 -9.11 4.01
N LEU A 124 16.23 -9.79 3.05
CA LEU A 124 16.42 -11.23 2.82
C LEU A 124 17.88 -11.56 2.48
N LYS A 125 18.50 -10.73 1.64
CA LYS A 125 19.93 -10.85 1.34
C LYS A 125 20.78 -10.67 2.61
N ALA A 126 20.48 -9.67 3.44
CA ALA A 126 21.22 -9.42 4.68
C ALA A 126 21.09 -10.54 5.72
N THR A 127 19.91 -11.19 5.78
CA THR A 127 19.65 -12.32 6.68
C THR A 127 20.09 -13.68 6.11
N GLY A 128 20.48 -13.73 4.83
CA GLY A 128 20.82 -14.98 4.15
C GLY A 128 19.61 -15.88 3.87
N THR A 129 18.39 -15.34 3.92
CA THR A 129 17.17 -16.08 3.60
C THR A 129 17.06 -16.26 2.09
N PRO A 130 16.90 -17.49 1.57
CA PRO A 130 16.76 -17.73 0.13
C PRO A 130 15.51 -17.04 -0.43
N PHE A 131 15.68 -16.31 -1.54
CA PHE A 131 14.55 -15.68 -2.22
C PHE A 131 14.80 -15.61 -3.74
N THR A 132 13.69 -15.44 -4.48
CA THR A 132 13.72 -15.09 -5.91
C THR A 132 12.80 -13.89 -6.11
N LEU A 133 13.28 -12.86 -6.81
CA LEU A 133 12.50 -11.70 -7.17
C LEU A 133 12.27 -11.67 -8.68
N HIS A 134 11.01 -11.69 -9.10
CA HIS A 134 10.59 -11.45 -10.48
C HIS A 134 9.98 -10.05 -10.57
N TYR A 135 10.62 -9.19 -11.36
CA TYR A 135 10.20 -7.81 -11.57
C TYR A 135 9.72 -7.57 -13.00
N TYR A 136 8.45 -7.25 -13.15
CA TYR A 136 7.80 -7.07 -14.46
C TYR A 136 7.67 -5.58 -14.80
N VAL A 137 8.23 -5.19 -15.93
CA VAL A 137 8.17 -3.82 -16.46
C VAL A 137 7.82 -3.85 -17.95
N ARG A 138 7.28 -2.75 -18.47
CA ARG A 138 6.98 -2.65 -19.90
C ARG A 138 8.23 -2.64 -20.76
N ASN A 139 9.24 -1.93 -20.33
CA ASN A 139 10.58 -1.81 -20.94
C ASN A 139 11.62 -1.72 -19.83
N ARG A 140 12.85 -2.09 -20.14
CA ARG A 140 13.94 -2.10 -19.17
C ARG A 140 14.25 -0.71 -18.59
N GLU A 141 14.09 0.32 -19.39
CA GLU A 141 14.29 1.72 -19.02
C GLU A 141 13.29 2.20 -17.95
N ASN A 142 12.16 1.52 -17.79
CA ASN A 142 11.18 1.80 -16.75
C ASN A 142 11.45 1.08 -15.42
N ALA A 143 12.47 0.22 -15.38
CA ALA A 143 12.79 -0.54 -14.16
C ALA A 143 13.49 0.37 -13.14
N ALA A 144 12.77 0.72 -12.06
CA ALA A 144 13.39 1.36 -10.91
C ALA A 144 14.35 0.38 -10.21
N PHE A 145 15.46 0.89 -9.66
CA PHE A 145 16.48 0.11 -8.95
C PHE A 145 17.13 -1.02 -9.77
N ALA A 146 17.09 -0.93 -11.11
CA ALA A 146 17.59 -1.99 -11.98
C ALA A 146 19.07 -2.32 -11.76
N ARG A 147 19.89 -1.30 -11.46
CA ARG A 147 21.32 -1.45 -11.16
C ARG A 147 21.52 -2.18 -9.83
N GLU A 148 20.84 -1.75 -8.79
CA GLU A 148 20.92 -2.30 -7.44
C GLU A 148 20.40 -3.74 -7.41
N LEU A 149 19.27 -3.99 -8.08
CA LEU A 149 18.69 -5.32 -8.22
C LEU A 149 19.63 -6.30 -8.92
N SER A 150 20.40 -5.85 -9.90
CA SER A 150 21.40 -6.72 -10.57
C SER A 150 22.51 -7.21 -9.63
N GLN A 151 22.67 -6.58 -8.47
CA GLN A 151 23.64 -6.93 -7.43
C GLN A 151 22.98 -7.62 -6.23
N CYS A 152 21.67 -7.77 -6.23
CA CYS A 152 20.89 -8.22 -5.08
C CYS A 152 20.74 -9.75 -4.97
N GLY A 153 21.25 -10.54 -5.92
CA GLY A 153 21.11 -12.01 -5.96
C GLY A 153 20.09 -12.45 -7.03
N ASP A 154 19.19 -13.38 -6.70
CA ASP A 154 18.22 -13.94 -7.66
C ASP A 154 17.08 -12.96 -8.02
N CYS A 155 17.47 -11.84 -8.65
CA CYS A 155 16.55 -10.81 -9.13
C CYS A 155 16.48 -10.83 -10.66
N ILE A 156 15.30 -11.09 -11.21
CA ILE A 156 15.07 -11.22 -12.65
C ILE A 156 14.10 -10.15 -13.11
N ILE A 157 14.57 -9.28 -14.03
CA ILE A 157 13.73 -8.23 -14.63
C ILE A 157 13.13 -8.75 -15.94
N HIS A 158 11.79 -8.83 -15.98
CA HIS A 158 11.03 -9.25 -17.14
C HIS A 158 10.48 -8.05 -17.89
N THR A 159 10.60 -8.06 -19.20
CA THR A 159 9.98 -7.06 -20.08
C THR A 159 8.83 -7.69 -20.86
N THR A 160 7.92 -6.88 -21.38
CA THR A 160 6.77 -7.39 -22.15
C THR A 160 7.19 -7.96 -23.52
N THR A 161 8.46 -7.88 -23.88
CA THR A 161 9.00 -8.42 -25.13
C THR A 161 10.33 -9.14 -24.86
N PRO A 162 10.39 -10.48 -24.89
CA PRO A 162 9.28 -11.43 -25.05
C PRO A 162 8.32 -11.45 -23.83
N ARG A 163 7.05 -11.79 -24.07
CA ARG A 163 6.06 -11.93 -22.99
C ARG A 163 6.34 -13.19 -22.21
N THR A 164 6.85 -13.06 -20.99
CA THR A 164 6.87 -14.14 -20.02
C THR A 164 5.52 -14.24 -19.32
N THR A 165 5.04 -15.44 -19.13
CA THR A 165 3.79 -15.66 -18.39
C THR A 165 4.09 -15.71 -16.90
N LEU A 166 3.29 -15.03 -16.09
CA LEU A 166 3.44 -15.04 -14.63
C LEU A 166 3.38 -16.48 -14.07
N ALA A 167 2.58 -17.34 -14.71
CA ALA A 167 2.44 -18.74 -14.32
C ALA A 167 3.75 -19.55 -14.40
N GLU A 168 4.68 -19.18 -15.27
CA GLU A 168 6.00 -19.85 -15.40
C GLU A 168 6.90 -19.54 -14.19
N HIS A 169 6.73 -18.36 -13.58
CA HIS A 169 7.55 -17.88 -12.48
C HIS A 169 6.89 -18.08 -11.09
N PHE A 170 5.67 -18.62 -11.06
CA PHE A 170 4.98 -18.96 -9.83
C PHE A 170 5.14 -20.47 -9.60
N PRO A 171 6.05 -20.93 -8.72
CA PRO A 171 6.28 -22.36 -8.49
C PRO A 171 5.06 -23.03 -7.89
N ALA A 172 5.07 -24.37 -7.82
CA ALA A 172 4.15 -25.11 -6.98
C ALA A 172 4.35 -24.72 -5.50
N PRO A 173 3.30 -24.78 -4.67
CA PRO A 173 3.45 -24.50 -3.25
C PRO A 173 4.35 -25.56 -2.58
N GLU A 174 5.25 -25.08 -1.73
CA GLU A 174 6.15 -25.89 -0.93
C GLU A 174 6.05 -25.47 0.54
N ALA A 175 6.34 -26.37 1.47
CA ALA A 175 6.39 -26.02 2.89
C ALA A 175 7.45 -24.92 3.14
N GLY A 176 7.10 -23.91 3.93
CA GLY A 176 7.99 -22.79 4.24
C GLY A 176 8.20 -21.77 3.12
N LEU A 177 7.57 -21.96 1.94
CA LEU A 177 7.60 -20.98 0.84
C LEU A 177 6.43 -20.00 0.96
N HIS A 178 6.74 -18.71 1.03
CA HIS A 178 5.76 -17.63 1.03
C HIS A 178 6.00 -16.69 -0.16
N ALA A 179 4.92 -16.08 -0.68
CA ALA A 179 4.97 -15.14 -1.78
C ALA A 179 4.51 -13.74 -1.33
N TRP A 180 5.25 -12.70 -1.74
CA TRP A 180 4.86 -11.29 -1.60
C TRP A 180 4.65 -10.69 -2.98
N VAL A 181 3.48 -10.08 -3.20
CA VAL A 181 3.05 -9.60 -4.51
C VAL A 181 2.65 -8.13 -4.41
N CYS A 182 3.23 -7.27 -5.26
CA CYS A 182 2.86 -5.86 -5.34
C CYS A 182 2.93 -5.33 -6.77
N GLY A 183 1.86 -4.64 -7.21
CA GLY A 183 1.77 -4.09 -8.56
C GLY A 183 0.37 -3.57 -8.91
N PRO A 184 0.11 -3.24 -10.18
CA PRO A 184 -1.21 -2.83 -10.64
C PRO A 184 -2.30 -3.87 -10.41
N ALA A 185 -3.56 -3.43 -10.27
CA ALA A 185 -4.69 -4.30 -9.94
C ALA A 185 -4.79 -5.56 -10.81
N GLY A 186 -4.70 -5.43 -12.13
CA GLY A 186 -4.76 -6.59 -13.03
C GLY A 186 -3.56 -7.55 -12.92
N PHE A 187 -2.40 -7.09 -12.45
CA PHE A 187 -1.27 -7.96 -12.12
C PHE A 187 -1.55 -8.73 -10.82
N MET A 188 -2.06 -8.05 -9.81
CA MET A 188 -2.41 -8.63 -8.52
C MET A 188 -3.50 -9.71 -8.65
N GLU A 189 -4.56 -9.41 -9.42
CA GLU A 189 -5.64 -10.35 -9.74
C GLU A 189 -5.08 -11.61 -10.42
N LYS A 190 -4.29 -11.41 -11.49
CA LYS A 190 -3.66 -12.55 -12.20
C LYS A 190 -2.73 -13.36 -11.31
N ALA A 191 -1.96 -12.72 -10.42
CA ALA A 191 -1.11 -13.44 -9.48
C ALA A 191 -1.92 -14.32 -8.53
N ARG A 192 -3.05 -13.81 -8.03
CA ARG A 192 -3.97 -14.56 -7.19
C ARG A 192 -4.59 -15.75 -7.93
N ASP A 193 -5.05 -15.54 -9.17
CA ASP A 193 -5.61 -16.63 -10.00
C ASP A 193 -4.59 -17.73 -10.28
N VAL A 194 -3.35 -17.38 -10.60
CA VAL A 194 -2.27 -18.33 -10.83
C VAL A 194 -1.94 -19.11 -9.56
N ALA A 195 -1.87 -18.44 -8.42
CA ALA A 195 -1.62 -19.08 -7.13
C ALA A 195 -2.72 -20.08 -6.77
N ALA A 196 -3.99 -19.67 -6.89
CA ALA A 196 -5.14 -20.53 -6.65
C ALA A 196 -5.15 -21.75 -7.57
N ALA A 197 -4.88 -21.55 -8.88
CA ALA A 197 -4.79 -22.64 -9.86
C ALA A 197 -3.66 -23.63 -9.56
N LYS A 198 -2.61 -23.20 -8.86
CA LYS A 198 -1.50 -24.06 -8.43
C LYS A 198 -1.68 -24.65 -7.03
N GLY A 199 -2.79 -24.34 -6.36
CA GLY A 199 -3.12 -24.86 -5.03
C GLY A 199 -2.38 -24.19 -3.87
N TRP A 200 -1.97 -22.93 -4.04
CA TRP A 200 -1.40 -22.16 -2.93
C TRP A 200 -2.45 -21.89 -1.85
N ASN A 201 -2.01 -21.94 -0.61
CA ASN A 201 -2.81 -21.47 0.52
C ASN A 201 -2.73 -19.94 0.61
N ASP A 202 -3.87 -19.28 0.76
CA ASP A 202 -3.97 -17.81 0.87
C ASP A 202 -3.13 -17.26 2.04
N ALA A 203 -2.97 -18.02 3.12
CA ALA A 203 -2.11 -17.64 4.25
C ALA A 203 -0.62 -17.49 3.89
N HIS A 204 -0.19 -18.04 2.75
CA HIS A 204 1.20 -17.93 2.27
C HIS A 204 1.36 -16.91 1.15
N ILE A 205 0.30 -16.16 0.82
CA ILE A 205 0.32 -15.13 -0.22
C ILE A 205 0.01 -13.78 0.41
N HIS A 206 1.01 -12.92 0.41
CA HIS A 206 0.92 -11.59 0.97
C HIS A 206 0.87 -10.57 -0.16
N SER A 207 -0.04 -9.60 -0.09
CA SER A 207 -0.18 -8.63 -1.18
C SER A 207 -0.47 -7.22 -0.67
N GLU A 208 0.09 -6.22 -1.34
CA GLU A 208 -0.20 -4.81 -1.09
C GLU A 208 -0.66 -4.12 -2.37
N ALA A 209 -1.84 -3.48 -2.31
CA ALA A 209 -2.39 -2.72 -3.42
C ALA A 209 -2.12 -1.22 -3.25
N PHE A 210 -1.66 -0.54 -4.31
CA PHE A 210 -1.45 0.91 -4.33
C PHE A 210 -2.63 1.70 -4.89
N GLN A 211 -3.64 1.00 -5.39
CA GLN A 211 -4.86 1.57 -5.93
C GLN A 211 -6.05 0.84 -5.33
N PRO A 212 -7.17 1.53 -5.09
CA PRO A 212 -8.38 0.88 -4.63
C PRO A 212 -8.82 -0.17 -5.65
N ALA A 213 -9.42 -1.24 -5.16
CA ALA A 213 -10.15 -2.14 -6.05
C ALA A 213 -11.17 -1.34 -6.85
N PRO A 214 -11.42 -1.69 -8.12
CA PRO A 214 -12.52 -1.08 -8.86
C PRO A 214 -13.79 -1.20 -8.03
N PRO A 215 -14.63 -0.14 -7.95
CA PRO A 215 -15.88 -0.26 -7.21
C PRO A 215 -16.65 -1.45 -7.78
N VAL A 216 -16.98 -2.40 -6.92
CA VAL A 216 -17.90 -3.47 -7.29
C VAL A 216 -19.21 -2.77 -7.59
N THR A 217 -19.52 -2.65 -8.87
CA THR A 217 -20.83 -2.18 -9.35
C THR A 217 -21.86 -3.28 -9.15
N SER A 218 -22.04 -3.72 -7.92
CA SER A 218 -23.25 -4.38 -7.49
C SER A 218 -24.33 -3.30 -7.51
N GLY A 219 -25.23 -3.39 -8.47
CA GLY A 219 -26.20 -2.38 -8.90
C GLY A 219 -27.26 -1.93 -7.88
N VAL A 220 -26.82 -1.58 -6.68
CA VAL A 220 -27.63 -0.83 -5.72
C VAL A 220 -26.86 0.47 -5.46
N ALA A 221 -27.36 1.57 -5.99
CA ALA A 221 -27.03 2.91 -5.49
C ALA A 221 -27.17 2.81 -3.97
N GLY A 222 -26.08 3.04 -3.23
CA GLY A 222 -26.00 2.73 -1.82
C GLY A 222 -27.20 3.28 -1.06
N GLU A 223 -27.98 2.43 -0.45
CA GLU A 223 -29.09 2.85 0.41
C GLU A 223 -28.55 3.76 1.53
N ILE A 224 -29.34 4.76 1.92
CA ILE A 224 -29.01 5.63 3.06
C ILE A 224 -29.04 4.74 4.30
N PHE A 225 -27.99 4.76 5.09
CA PHE A 225 -27.94 4.11 6.38
C PHE A 225 -27.50 5.12 7.46
N THR A 226 -27.60 4.74 8.71
CA THR A 226 -27.20 5.59 9.84
C THR A 226 -25.89 5.09 10.43
N VAL A 227 -24.90 5.98 10.63
CA VAL A 227 -23.74 5.70 11.47
C VAL A 227 -24.00 6.21 12.89
N LYS A 228 -23.70 5.39 13.89
CA LYS A 228 -23.83 5.74 15.31
C LYS A 228 -22.47 5.58 16.00
N LEU A 229 -22.07 6.58 16.79
CA LEU A 229 -20.90 6.46 17.66
C LEU A 229 -21.27 5.72 18.94
N ALA A 230 -20.47 4.73 19.31
CA ALA A 230 -20.68 3.97 20.53
C ALA A 230 -20.39 4.82 21.78
N SER A 231 -19.43 5.76 21.70
CA SER A 231 -18.99 6.61 22.82
C SER A 231 -20.02 7.66 23.24
N THR A 232 -20.65 8.34 22.26
CA THR A 232 -21.58 9.47 22.52
C THR A 232 -23.04 9.11 22.28
N GLY A 233 -23.30 8.07 21.46
CA GLY A 233 -24.64 7.70 21.00
C GLY A 233 -25.18 8.58 19.87
N GLU A 234 -24.39 9.54 19.40
CA GLU A 234 -24.77 10.42 18.29
C GLU A 234 -24.94 9.63 17.00
N ARG A 235 -25.85 10.10 16.14
CA ARG A 235 -26.28 9.41 14.93
C ARG A 235 -26.38 10.35 13.75
N TRP A 236 -25.85 9.93 12.60
CA TRP A 236 -25.95 10.69 11.36
C TRP A 236 -26.30 9.81 10.16
N PRO A 237 -27.19 10.27 9.28
CA PRO A 237 -27.46 9.58 8.04
C PRO A 237 -26.25 9.69 7.10
N VAL A 238 -25.87 8.58 6.50
CA VAL A 238 -24.81 8.50 5.46
C VAL A 238 -25.49 8.35 4.10
N PRO A 239 -25.59 9.43 3.32
CA PRO A 239 -26.22 9.39 2.00
C PRO A 239 -25.34 8.60 0.99
N ALA A 240 -25.93 8.26 -0.16
CA ALA A 240 -25.29 7.41 -1.16
C ALA A 240 -24.01 8.03 -1.75
N ASP A 241 -23.93 9.34 -1.82
CA ASP A 241 -22.84 10.13 -2.40
C ASP A 241 -21.74 10.52 -1.40
N LYS A 242 -21.88 10.18 -0.12
CA LYS A 242 -20.88 10.46 0.93
C LYS A 242 -20.33 9.20 1.57
N THR A 243 -19.08 9.29 2.02
CA THR A 243 -18.47 8.27 2.86
C THR A 243 -18.83 8.49 4.33
N ILE A 244 -18.68 7.45 5.17
CA ILE A 244 -18.84 7.59 6.62
C ILE A 244 -17.90 8.67 7.16
N ALA A 245 -16.63 8.65 6.72
CA ALA A 245 -15.62 9.62 7.14
C ALA A 245 -16.03 11.07 6.83
N GLN A 246 -16.56 11.34 5.63
CA GLN A 246 -17.01 12.68 5.25
C GLN A 246 -18.16 13.15 6.14
N VAL A 247 -19.14 12.28 6.41
CA VAL A 247 -20.27 12.63 7.29
C VAL A 247 -19.80 12.92 8.70
N LEU A 248 -18.89 12.13 9.24
CA LEU A 248 -18.33 12.33 10.58
C LEU A 248 -17.56 13.65 10.68
N GLN A 249 -16.69 13.95 9.70
CA GLN A 249 -15.93 15.21 9.68
C GLN A 249 -16.83 16.44 9.55
N GLU A 250 -17.88 16.39 8.73
CA GLU A 250 -18.87 17.47 8.59
C GLU A 250 -19.60 17.75 9.91
N ASN A 251 -19.68 16.76 10.79
CA ASN A 251 -20.29 16.89 12.12
C ASN A 251 -19.24 17.09 13.24
N GLY A 252 -18.00 17.41 12.89
CA GLY A 252 -16.96 17.78 13.85
C GLY A 252 -16.28 16.61 14.55
N VAL A 253 -16.52 15.38 14.07
CA VAL A 253 -15.84 14.18 14.60
C VAL A 253 -14.50 14.02 13.89
N ASP A 254 -13.41 13.94 14.67
CA ASP A 254 -12.07 13.72 14.12
C ASP A 254 -11.92 12.26 13.68
N VAL A 255 -11.63 12.07 12.41
CA VAL A 255 -11.44 10.76 11.79
C VAL A 255 -10.03 10.70 11.22
N PRO A 256 -9.19 9.74 11.64
CA PRO A 256 -7.87 9.59 11.06
C PRO A 256 -7.99 9.16 9.58
N LEU A 257 -7.64 10.05 8.67
CA LEU A 257 -7.66 9.81 7.23
C LEU A 257 -6.27 9.96 6.63
N SER A 258 -5.98 9.19 5.59
CA SER A 258 -4.75 9.28 4.83
C SER A 258 -4.99 9.05 3.34
N CYS A 259 -5.14 7.81 2.85
CA CYS A 259 -5.31 7.54 1.42
C CYS A 259 -6.70 7.88 0.87
N GLU A 260 -7.72 7.82 1.70
CA GLU A 260 -9.15 7.96 1.35
C GLU A 260 -9.61 7.00 0.25
N MET A 261 -8.98 5.81 0.17
CA MET A 261 -9.18 4.83 -0.90
C MET A 261 -9.33 3.39 -0.39
N GLY A 262 -9.35 3.18 0.94
CA GLY A 262 -9.48 1.82 1.50
C GLY A 262 -8.24 0.92 1.36
N ILE A 263 -7.04 1.50 1.20
CA ILE A 263 -5.80 0.72 1.00
C ILE A 263 -4.78 0.87 2.13
N CYS A 264 -4.97 1.80 3.07
CA CYS A 264 -3.93 2.15 4.04
C CYS A 264 -4.28 1.83 5.48
N GLY A 265 -5.50 1.46 5.76
CA GLY A 265 -5.96 1.13 7.11
C GLY A 265 -6.02 2.29 8.12
N ALA A 266 -5.64 3.53 7.74
CA ALA A 266 -5.62 4.66 8.69
C ALA A 266 -6.99 4.95 9.32
N CYS A 267 -8.07 4.70 8.58
CA CYS A 267 -9.45 4.92 9.00
C CYS A 267 -10.19 3.65 9.44
N LEU A 268 -9.49 2.54 9.65
CA LEU A 268 -10.11 1.33 10.18
C LEU A 268 -10.61 1.59 11.60
N THR A 269 -11.88 1.29 11.80
CA THR A 269 -12.57 1.54 13.07
C THR A 269 -13.35 0.29 13.45
N PRO A 270 -13.25 -0.19 14.72
CA PRO A 270 -13.98 -1.36 15.15
C PRO A 270 -15.51 -1.16 15.05
N VAL A 271 -16.21 -2.20 14.62
CA VAL A 271 -17.66 -2.24 14.53
C VAL A 271 -18.21 -2.92 15.77
N ILE A 272 -19.16 -2.26 16.43
CA ILE A 272 -19.82 -2.77 17.64
C ILE A 272 -21.12 -3.50 17.26
N ASP A 273 -21.84 -2.99 16.25
CA ASP A 273 -23.09 -3.59 15.76
C ASP A 273 -23.36 -3.18 14.31
N GLY A 274 -24.04 -4.03 13.57
CA GLY A 274 -24.38 -3.85 12.16
C GLY A 274 -23.58 -4.74 11.22
N VAL A 275 -23.92 -4.71 9.94
CA VAL A 275 -23.30 -5.53 8.87
C VAL A 275 -22.56 -4.62 7.91
N VAL A 276 -21.23 -4.77 7.85
CA VAL A 276 -20.37 -3.94 6.99
C VAL A 276 -20.47 -4.38 5.52
N ASP A 277 -20.62 -3.41 4.62
CA ASP A 277 -20.36 -3.55 3.19
C ASP A 277 -18.90 -3.15 2.94
N HIS A 278 -18.00 -4.12 3.00
CA HIS A 278 -16.57 -3.92 2.84
C HIS A 278 -16.21 -3.56 1.39
N ARG A 279 -15.64 -2.36 1.21
CA ARG A 279 -15.17 -1.86 -0.09
C ARG A 279 -13.68 -1.56 -0.08
N ASP A 280 -13.01 -1.86 1.00
CA ASP A 280 -11.57 -1.75 1.16
C ASP A 280 -10.83 -2.98 0.63
N SER A 281 -9.54 -2.78 0.34
CA SER A 281 -8.60 -3.83 -0.03
C SER A 281 -7.48 -4.00 1.00
N VAL A 282 -7.54 -3.28 2.11
CA VAL A 282 -6.54 -3.38 3.18
C VAL A 282 -6.78 -4.59 4.07
N GLN A 283 -8.02 -4.99 4.25
CA GLN A 283 -8.40 -6.15 5.05
C GLN A 283 -8.47 -7.41 4.17
N SER A 284 -7.96 -8.52 4.69
CA SER A 284 -8.15 -9.86 4.11
C SER A 284 -9.60 -10.32 4.27
N GLU A 285 -10.03 -11.31 3.50
CA GLU A 285 -11.37 -11.90 3.62
C GLU A 285 -11.60 -12.55 5.01
N ALA A 286 -10.53 -13.06 5.65
CA ALA A 286 -10.59 -13.57 7.01
C ALA A 286 -10.89 -12.46 8.04
N GLU A 287 -10.22 -11.30 7.92
CA GLU A 287 -10.46 -10.13 8.77
C GLU A 287 -11.86 -9.54 8.56
N LYS A 288 -12.32 -9.46 7.31
CA LYS A 288 -13.68 -9.01 6.99
C LYS A 288 -14.77 -9.92 7.54
N SER A 289 -14.47 -11.20 7.72
CA SER A 289 -15.39 -12.23 8.24
C SER A 289 -15.24 -12.50 9.74
N ALA A 290 -14.28 -11.84 10.39
CA ALA A 290 -14.01 -12.02 11.82
C ALA A 290 -15.16 -11.48 12.69
N ALA A 291 -15.28 -11.95 13.93
CA ALA A 291 -16.28 -11.46 14.86
C ALA A 291 -16.00 -10.02 15.34
N ASP A 292 -14.73 -9.61 15.33
CA ASP A 292 -14.22 -8.29 15.68
C ASP A 292 -13.97 -7.43 14.43
N GLN A 293 -14.98 -7.30 13.59
CA GLN A 293 -14.91 -6.58 12.32
C GLN A 293 -14.49 -5.12 12.50
N GLN A 294 -13.76 -4.61 11.51
CA GLN A 294 -13.44 -3.21 11.37
C GLN A 294 -14.02 -2.64 10.06
N VAL A 295 -14.44 -1.40 10.07
CA VAL A 295 -14.92 -0.70 8.89
C VAL A 295 -13.93 0.34 8.42
N ALA A 296 -13.63 0.37 7.11
CA ALA A 296 -12.84 1.43 6.51
C ALA A 296 -13.76 2.63 6.22
N LEU A 297 -13.75 3.64 7.10
CA LEU A 297 -14.70 4.77 7.07
C LEU A 297 -14.64 5.59 5.77
N CYS A 298 -13.52 5.55 5.04
CA CYS A 298 -13.32 6.33 3.82
C CYS A 298 -13.95 5.72 2.56
N CYS A 299 -14.38 4.44 2.58
CA CYS A 299 -14.87 3.76 1.36
C CYS A 299 -15.96 2.73 1.62
N SER A 300 -15.96 2.05 2.76
CA SER A 300 -16.94 1.01 3.10
C SER A 300 -18.29 1.61 3.48
N ARG A 301 -19.33 0.79 3.45
CA ARG A 301 -20.71 1.17 3.76
C ARG A 301 -21.34 0.15 4.70
N SER A 302 -22.68 0.14 4.80
CA SER A 302 -23.41 -0.82 5.60
C SER A 302 -24.45 -1.55 4.76
N HIS A 303 -24.61 -2.84 5.01
CA HIS A 303 -25.75 -3.64 4.55
C HIS A 303 -26.93 -3.59 5.52
N SER A 304 -26.71 -3.11 6.76
CA SER A 304 -27.76 -2.84 7.75
C SER A 304 -28.19 -1.39 7.74
N GLY A 305 -29.41 -1.10 8.21
CA GLY A 305 -29.93 0.27 8.30
C GLY A 305 -29.17 1.16 9.28
N GLU A 306 -28.45 0.58 10.27
CA GLU A 306 -27.56 1.26 11.20
C GLU A 306 -26.25 0.50 11.32
N LEU A 307 -25.15 1.24 11.48
CA LEU A 307 -23.81 0.75 11.79
C LEU A 307 -23.30 1.45 13.02
N VAL A 308 -23.00 0.71 14.10
CA VAL A 308 -22.45 1.25 15.35
C VAL A 308 -20.95 1.05 15.37
N ILE A 309 -20.19 2.12 15.51
CA ILE A 309 -18.71 2.12 15.45
C ILE A 309 -18.10 2.63 16.77
N ALA A 310 -16.93 2.09 17.10
CA ALA A 310 -16.15 2.48 18.29
C ALA A 310 -15.27 3.70 18.00
N LEU A 311 -15.95 4.86 17.99
CA LEU A 311 -15.33 6.18 17.97
C LEU A 311 -15.84 7.01 19.12
#